data_4c30cb84fb7624e2db1dac388a0d0b9c
#
_entry.id   4c30cb84fb7624e2db1dac388a0d0b9c
#
_cell.length_a   1.000
_cell.length_b   1.000
_cell.length_c   1.000
_cell.angle_alpha   90.00
_cell.angle_beta   90.00
_cell.angle_gamma   90.00
#
_symmetry.space_group_name_H-M   'P 1'
#
loop_
_entity.id
_entity.type
_entity.pdbx_description
1 polymer ?
#
loop_
_entity_poly.entity_id
_entity_poly.type
_entity_poly.pdbx_seq_one_letter_code
_entity_poly.pdbx_strand_id
1 'polypeptide(L)'
;MRTVREVNGTGWPTLTRTNYGEWAVTMKVKLRARRLWNAIDKGTDNEEDDMSALEAILAAVPAEYREPLGAKSSAKEAWEAITAMRVGFDRA
;
A
#
# COMPACT_ATOMS: atom_id res chain seq x y z
N MET A 1 4.61 -23.49 6.49
CA MET A 1 4.65 -22.90 6.17
C MET A 1 4.50 -22.20 5.45
N ARG A 2 4.21 -22.03 4.87
CA ARG A 2 4.18 -21.40 4.25
C ARG A 2 4.19 -20.64 3.56
N THR A 3 3.91 -20.70 3.20
CA THR A 3 3.93 -19.99 2.32
C THR A 3 3.92 -18.71 2.04
N VAL A 4 4.32 -18.15 1.66
CA VAL A 4 4.57 -16.78 1.65
C VAL A 4 5.13 -16.28 0.39
N ARG A 5 4.67 -16.78 -0.69
CA ARG A 5 5.25 -16.36 -1.92
C ARG A 5 4.82 -15.01 -2.38
N GLU A 6 3.74 -14.46 -1.85
CA GLU A 6 3.41 -13.11 -2.21
C GLU A 6 4.15 -12.08 -1.41
N VAL A 7 5.09 -12.49 -0.56
CA VAL A 7 5.83 -11.58 0.28
C VAL A 7 7.17 -11.34 -0.35
N ASN A 8 7.56 -10.09 -0.46
CA ASN A 8 8.74 -9.69 -1.22
C ASN A 8 9.99 -9.50 -0.36
N GLY A 9 10.10 -10.19 0.75
CA GLY A 9 11.26 -10.08 1.61
C GLY A 9 11.17 -8.99 2.64
N THR A 10 10.20 -8.11 2.53
CA THR A 10 9.99 -7.04 3.51
C THR A 10 8.91 -7.38 4.51
N GLY A 11 8.19 -8.45 4.30
CA GLY A 11 7.05 -8.80 5.12
C GLY A 11 5.74 -8.25 4.57
N TRP A 12 5.77 -7.55 3.45
CA TRP A 12 4.59 -6.96 2.84
C TRP A 12 4.26 -7.67 1.54
N PRO A 13 2.97 -7.84 1.22
CA PRO A 13 2.60 -8.46 -0.05
C PRO A 13 2.92 -7.53 -1.20
N THR A 14 3.12 -8.09 -2.39
CA THR A 14 3.42 -7.29 -3.56
C THR A 14 2.19 -7.16 -4.43
N LEU A 15 1.82 -5.93 -4.77
CA LEU A 15 0.72 -5.66 -5.68
C LEU A 15 1.06 -6.11 -7.08
N THR A 16 0.13 -6.81 -7.72
CA THR A 16 0.27 -7.20 -9.12
C THR A 16 -0.96 -6.74 -9.88
N ARG A 17 -0.98 -7.01 -11.17
CA ARG A 17 -2.09 -6.57 -12.01
C ARG A 17 -3.40 -7.28 -11.68
N THR A 18 -3.33 -8.43 -11.04
CA THR A 18 -4.53 -9.25 -10.85
C THR A 18 -4.89 -9.49 -9.40
N ASN A 19 -4.12 -8.97 -8.44
CA ASN A 19 -4.36 -9.31 -7.04
C ASN A 19 -4.83 -8.14 -6.19
N TYR A 20 -5.30 -7.05 -6.80
CA TYR A 20 -5.59 -5.84 -6.02
C TYR A 20 -6.56 -6.11 -4.87
N GLY A 21 -7.63 -6.84 -5.13
CA GLY A 21 -8.63 -7.08 -4.08
C GLY A 21 -8.03 -7.77 -2.87
N GLU A 22 -7.33 -8.86 -3.11
CA GLU A 22 -6.68 -9.60 -2.03
C GLU A 22 -5.57 -8.78 -1.39
N TRP A 23 -4.79 -8.09 -2.21
CA TRP A 23 -3.70 -7.26 -1.73
C TRP A 23 -4.22 -6.15 -0.80
N ALA A 24 -5.30 -5.48 -1.20
CA ALA A 24 -5.85 -4.39 -0.42
C ALA A 24 -6.36 -4.86 0.94
N VAL A 25 -7.01 -6.02 0.97
CA VAL A 25 -7.49 -6.58 2.23
C VAL A 25 -6.31 -6.91 3.13
N THR A 26 -5.29 -7.56 2.57
CA THR A 26 -4.12 -7.94 3.37
C THR A 26 -3.39 -6.71 3.90
N MET A 27 -3.23 -5.68 3.04
CA MET A 27 -2.58 -4.45 3.48
C MET A 27 -3.36 -3.78 4.59
N LYS A 28 -4.69 -3.72 4.45
CA LYS A 28 -5.50 -3.10 5.47
C LYS A 28 -5.33 -3.79 6.82
N VAL A 29 -5.36 -5.13 6.82
CA VAL A 29 -5.20 -5.87 8.05
C VAL A 29 -3.82 -5.63 8.66
N LYS A 30 -2.77 -5.66 7.84
CA LYS A 30 -1.43 -5.45 8.34
C LYS A 30 -1.25 -4.03 8.89
N LEU A 31 -1.83 -3.05 8.22
CA LEU A 31 -1.73 -1.67 8.67
C LEU A 31 -2.54 -1.43 9.93
N ARG A 32 -3.69 -2.08 10.05
CA ARG A 32 -4.48 -1.98 11.28
C ARG A 32 -3.75 -2.63 12.44
N ALA A 33 -3.08 -3.74 12.21
CA ALA A 33 -2.31 -4.40 13.26
C ALA A 33 -1.21 -3.50 13.78
N ARG A 34 -0.71 -2.60 12.96
CA ARG A 34 0.35 -1.66 13.34
C ARG A 34 -0.19 -0.30 13.74
N ARG A 35 -1.52 -0.15 13.75
CA ARG A 35 -2.19 1.10 14.08
C ARG A 35 -1.87 2.21 13.10
N LEU A 36 -1.64 1.85 11.84
CA LEU A 36 -1.32 2.80 10.79
C LEU A 36 -2.46 3.00 9.79
N TRP A 37 -3.52 2.20 9.88
CA TRP A 37 -4.58 2.31 8.88
C TRP A 37 -5.27 3.67 8.90
N ASN A 38 -5.40 4.29 10.06
CA ASN A 38 -6.04 5.61 10.12
C ASN A 38 -5.29 6.64 9.32
N ALA A 39 -3.96 6.53 9.23
CA ALA A 39 -3.19 7.47 8.44
C ALA A 39 -3.56 7.41 6.97
N ILE A 40 -4.01 6.24 6.51
CA ILE A 40 -4.41 6.06 5.13
C ILE A 40 -5.89 6.37 4.95
N ASP A 41 -6.72 5.90 5.88
CA ASP A 41 -8.16 6.04 5.74
C ASP A 41 -8.59 7.49 5.90
N LYS A 42 -8.13 8.16 6.93
CA LYS A 42 -8.54 9.51 7.23
C LYS A 42 -7.44 10.54 7.11
N GLY A 43 -6.22 10.08 7.01
CA GLY A 43 -5.08 10.97 7.06
C GLY A 43 -4.69 11.27 8.49
N THR A 44 -3.49 11.80 8.68
CA THR A 44 -2.99 12.09 10.01
C THR A 44 -2.05 13.28 9.95
N ASP A 45 -2.03 14.06 11.03
CA ASP A 45 -1.07 15.13 11.19
C ASP A 45 0.24 14.63 11.78
N ASN A 46 0.27 13.38 12.23
CA ASN A 46 1.48 12.82 12.82
C ASN A 46 2.39 12.35 11.68
N GLU A 47 3.49 13.08 11.49
CA GLU A 47 4.37 12.80 10.37
C GLU A 47 4.99 11.40 10.46
N GLU A 48 5.29 10.96 11.68
CA GLU A 48 5.90 9.64 11.84
C GLU A 48 4.94 8.54 11.38
N ASP A 49 3.68 8.64 11.76
CA ASP A 49 2.69 7.66 11.34
C ASP A 49 2.48 7.72 9.83
N ASP A 50 2.43 8.93 9.30
CA ASP A 50 2.22 9.11 7.87
C ASP A 50 3.36 8.50 7.07
N MET A 51 4.59 8.77 7.49
CA MET A 51 5.74 8.22 6.79
C MET A 51 5.85 6.72 6.95
N SER A 52 5.49 6.19 8.12
CA SER A 52 5.51 4.75 8.32
C SER A 52 4.50 4.06 7.42
N ALA A 53 3.31 4.63 7.28
CA ALA A 53 2.29 4.08 6.40
C ALA A 53 2.73 4.17 4.93
N LEU A 54 3.33 5.30 4.56
CA LEU A 54 3.82 5.45 3.19
C LEU A 54 4.93 4.46 2.90
N GLU A 55 5.83 4.27 3.85
CA GLU A 55 6.91 3.30 3.68
C GLU A 55 6.34 1.91 3.43
N ALA A 56 5.31 1.53 4.18
CA ALA A 56 4.68 0.23 3.99
C ALA A 56 4.09 0.10 2.58
N ILE A 57 3.44 1.16 2.11
CA ILE A 57 2.86 1.14 0.77
C ILE A 57 3.96 0.95 -0.27
N LEU A 58 5.06 1.70 -0.14
CA LEU A 58 6.14 1.61 -1.10
C LEU A 58 6.79 0.23 -1.10
N ALA A 59 6.84 -0.43 0.06
CA ALA A 59 7.39 -1.77 0.15
C ALA A 59 6.48 -2.81 -0.48
N ALA A 60 5.21 -2.47 -0.69
CA ALA A 60 4.20 -3.42 -1.14
C ALA A 60 3.80 -3.22 -2.61
N VAL A 61 4.50 -2.37 -3.34
CA VAL A 61 4.19 -2.13 -4.75
C VAL A 61 5.41 -2.42 -5.59
N PRO A 62 5.22 -2.67 -6.91
CA PRO A 62 6.37 -2.86 -7.80
C PRO A 62 7.27 -1.64 -7.82
N ALA A 63 8.54 -1.86 -8.13
CA ALA A 63 9.53 -0.79 -8.09
C ALA A 63 9.14 0.38 -8.99
N GLU A 64 8.50 0.10 -10.10
CA GLU A 64 8.17 1.16 -11.06
C GLU A 64 7.15 2.15 -10.52
N TYR A 65 6.42 1.78 -9.47
CA TYR A 65 5.45 2.68 -8.87
C TYR A 65 5.99 3.45 -7.67
N ARG A 66 7.19 3.11 -7.21
CA ARG A 66 7.69 3.70 -5.97
C ARG A 66 7.96 5.19 -6.11
N GLU A 67 8.53 5.60 -7.24
CA GLU A 67 8.84 7.00 -7.40
C GLU A 67 7.59 7.86 -7.45
N PRO A 68 6.60 7.56 -8.32
CA PRO A 68 5.41 8.41 -8.35
C PRO A 68 4.62 8.36 -7.05
N LEU A 69 4.57 7.23 -6.37
CA LEU A 69 3.82 7.16 -5.12
C LEU A 69 4.57 7.83 -3.98
N GLY A 70 5.89 7.72 -3.97
CA GLY A 70 6.68 8.37 -2.95
C GLY A 70 6.67 9.88 -3.06
N ALA A 71 6.29 10.41 -4.22
CA ALA A 71 6.19 11.85 -4.43
C ALA A 71 4.89 12.42 -3.90
N LYS A 72 3.93 11.57 -3.49
CA LYS A 72 2.69 12.06 -2.91
C LYS A 72 2.95 12.70 -1.56
N SER A 73 2.09 13.61 -1.17
CA SER A 73 2.31 14.35 0.06
C SER A 73 1.89 13.57 1.30
N SER A 74 1.20 12.44 1.15
CA SER A 74 0.78 11.66 2.31
C SER A 74 0.51 10.23 1.90
N ALA A 75 0.47 9.35 2.91
CA ALA A 75 0.12 7.95 2.68
C ALA A 75 -1.30 7.83 2.13
N LYS A 76 -2.19 8.70 2.59
CA LYS A 76 -3.56 8.69 2.11
C LYS A 76 -3.61 8.97 0.61
N GLU A 77 -2.86 9.96 0.16
CA GLU A 77 -2.83 10.28 -1.27
C GLU A 77 -2.21 9.15 -2.08
N ALA A 78 -1.18 8.52 -1.55
CA ALA A 78 -0.55 7.40 -2.25
C ALA A 78 -1.55 6.24 -2.40
N TRP A 79 -2.31 5.96 -1.35
CA TRP A 79 -3.30 4.90 -1.42
C TRP A 79 -4.38 5.23 -2.43
N GLU A 80 -4.83 6.47 -2.46
CA GLU A 80 -5.84 6.89 -3.43
C GLU A 80 -5.33 6.77 -4.85
N ALA A 81 -4.05 7.05 -5.07
CA ALA A 81 -3.47 6.90 -6.39
C ALA A 81 -3.47 5.43 -6.83
N ILE A 82 -3.19 4.52 -5.91
CA ILE A 82 -3.22 3.10 -6.23
C ILE A 82 -4.64 2.68 -6.61
N THR A 83 -5.63 3.15 -5.87
CA THR A 83 -7.01 2.83 -6.16
C THR A 83 -7.40 3.31 -7.56
N ALA A 84 -6.94 4.49 -7.93
CA ALA A 84 -7.23 5.02 -9.26
C ALA A 84 -6.55 4.19 -10.34
N MET A 85 -5.33 3.74 -10.10
CA MET A 85 -4.64 2.89 -11.07
C MET A 85 -5.33 1.56 -11.23
N ARG A 86 -5.85 1.02 -10.14
CA ARG A 86 -6.54 -0.25 -10.18
C ARG A 86 -7.77 -0.18 -11.06
N VAL A 87 -8.47 0.95 -11.02
CA VAL A 87 -9.63 1.11 -11.89
C VAL A 87 -9.21 1.01 -13.35
N GLY A 88 -8.06 1.56 -13.70
CA GLY A 88 -7.53 1.44 -15.05
C GLY A 88 -7.25 -0.01 -15.43
N PHE A 89 -6.70 -0.77 -14.49
CA PHE A 89 -6.44 -2.19 -14.76
C PHE A 89 -7.72 -2.95 -15.01
N ASP A 90 -8.74 -2.68 -14.20
CA ASP A 90 -10.00 -3.41 -14.29
C ASP A 90 -10.68 -3.17 -15.63
N ARG A 91 -10.42 -2.04 -16.22
CA ARG A 91 -11.08 -1.71 -17.48
C ARG A 91 -10.40 -2.31 -18.67
N ALA A 92 -9.22 -2.83 -18.48
CA ALA A 92 -8.53 -3.45 -19.59
C ALA A 92 -9.25 -4.70 -20.02
#